data_08718ca5bdd281a94b3eb53179ea450d
#
_entry.id   08718ca5bdd281a94b3eb53179ea450d
#
_cell.length_a   1.000
_cell.length_b   1.000
_cell.length_c   1.000
_cell.angle_alpha   90.00
_cell.angle_beta   90.00
_cell.angle_gamma   90.00
#
_symmetry.space_group_name_H-M   'P 1'
#
loop_
_entity.id
_entity.type
_entity.pdbx_description
1 polymer ?
#
loop_
_entity_poly.entity_id
_entity_poly.type
_entity_poly.pdbx_seq_one_letter_code
_entity_poly.pdbx_strand_id
1 'polypeptide(L)'
;MVIGIIGESCTGKSTLADKLKILLNAESYAGKDYLRLAKSETIAKKIFQKKLDEATYGLHIIYVISEKEYLQLLPKQAIRVLVTAELDTIKERFAKRMHGNLPAPVASMLERKHGCFDSEIHDIHVKSGQSDLDEVCISIQNIISRKTGQMPCIED
;
A
#
# COMPACT_ATOMS: atom_id res chain seq x y z
N MET A 1 -6.49 12.42 -1.71
CA MET A 1 -5.06 12.07 -1.75
C MET A 1 -4.88 10.58 -1.97
N VAL A 2 -3.91 10.17 -2.74
CA VAL A 2 -3.61 8.75 -2.97
C VAL A 2 -2.49 8.30 -2.03
N ILE A 3 -2.70 7.18 -1.32
CA ILE A 3 -1.70 6.55 -0.48
C ILE A 3 -1.39 5.17 -1.09
N GLY A 4 -0.18 5.02 -1.63
CA GLY A 4 0.31 3.74 -2.13
C GLY A 4 1.02 2.98 -1.01
N ILE A 5 0.51 1.80 -0.67
CA ILE A 5 1.13 0.90 0.30
C ILE A 5 1.83 -0.21 -0.46
N ILE A 6 3.15 -0.19 -0.45
CA ILE A 6 4.01 -0.97 -1.34
C ILE A 6 4.80 -1.98 -0.52
N GLY A 7 4.88 -3.21 -1.00
CA GLY A 7 5.71 -4.22 -0.38
C GLY A 7 5.41 -5.62 -0.86
N GLU A 8 6.27 -6.57 -0.49
CA GLU A 8 6.09 -7.97 -0.79
C GLU A 8 4.83 -8.54 -0.13
N SER A 9 4.35 -9.66 -0.63
CA SER A 9 3.24 -10.39 0.01
C SER A 9 3.56 -10.75 1.46
N CYS A 10 2.57 -10.75 2.32
CA CYS A 10 2.69 -11.12 3.73
C CYS A 10 3.56 -10.19 4.59
N THR A 11 3.73 -8.94 4.20
CA THR A 11 4.46 -7.95 5.00
C THR A 11 3.58 -7.15 5.98
N GLY A 12 2.25 -7.31 5.92
CA GLY A 12 1.34 -6.58 6.80
C GLY A 12 0.68 -5.36 6.16
N LYS A 13 0.75 -5.22 4.84
CA LYS A 13 0.14 -4.09 4.11
C LYS A 13 -1.37 -3.97 4.35
N SER A 14 -2.07 -5.09 4.35
CA SER A 14 -3.53 -5.10 4.53
C SER A 14 -3.95 -4.57 5.90
N THR A 15 -3.22 -4.88 6.95
CA THR A 15 -3.49 -4.39 8.30
C THR A 15 -3.36 -2.87 8.36
N LEU A 16 -2.31 -2.32 7.76
CA LEU A 16 -2.13 -0.86 7.67
C LEU A 16 -3.23 -0.22 6.82
N ALA A 17 -3.55 -0.83 5.67
CA ALA A 17 -4.60 -0.33 4.78
C ALA A 17 -5.96 -0.28 5.48
N ASP A 18 -6.32 -1.29 6.24
CA ASP A 18 -7.58 -1.34 6.99
C ASP A 18 -7.67 -0.24 8.05
N LYS A 19 -6.60 0.02 8.77
CA LYS A 19 -6.53 1.13 9.73
C LYS A 19 -6.70 2.48 9.05
N LEU A 20 -5.98 2.72 7.97
CA LEU A 20 -6.05 3.97 7.21
C LEU A 20 -7.41 4.18 6.55
N LYS A 21 -8.02 3.12 6.04
CA LYS A 21 -9.35 3.17 5.42
C LYS A 21 -10.38 3.74 6.39
N ILE A 22 -10.38 3.27 7.62
CA ILE A 22 -11.28 3.74 8.67
C ILE A 22 -10.95 5.19 9.06
N LEU A 23 -9.67 5.45 9.32
CA LEU A 23 -9.20 6.74 9.80
C LEU A 23 -9.45 7.88 8.81
N LEU A 24 -9.24 7.62 7.52
CA LEU A 24 -9.35 8.61 6.45
C LEU A 24 -10.70 8.57 5.73
N ASN A 25 -11.58 7.63 6.06
CA ASN A 25 -12.80 7.36 5.30
C ASN A 25 -12.48 7.17 3.80
N ALA A 26 -11.51 6.34 3.51
CA ALA A 26 -10.93 6.15 2.18
C ALA A 26 -11.53 4.96 1.43
N GLU A 27 -11.51 5.03 0.09
CA GLU A 27 -11.67 3.83 -0.74
C GLU A 27 -10.35 3.05 -0.75
N SER A 28 -10.42 1.72 -0.80
CA SER A 28 -9.24 0.86 -0.83
C SER A 28 -9.30 -0.10 -2.02
N TYR A 29 -8.18 -0.19 -2.70
CA TYR A 29 -7.95 -1.12 -3.82
C TYR A 29 -6.65 -1.87 -3.58
N ALA A 30 -6.60 -3.14 -3.99
CA ALA A 30 -5.38 -3.93 -3.97
C ALA A 30 -5.14 -4.57 -5.35
N GLY A 31 -3.95 -4.43 -5.89
CA GLY A 31 -3.56 -5.06 -7.16
C GLY A 31 -4.54 -4.79 -8.30
N LYS A 32 -5.27 -5.83 -8.72
CA LYS A 32 -6.23 -5.80 -9.83
C LYS A 32 -7.67 -5.47 -9.45
N ASP A 33 -7.93 -5.03 -8.22
CA ASP A 33 -9.29 -4.73 -7.76
C ASP A 33 -10.00 -3.68 -8.65
N TYR A 34 -9.24 -2.86 -9.35
CA TYR A 34 -9.79 -1.88 -10.29
C TYR A 34 -10.60 -2.51 -11.43
N LEU A 35 -10.42 -3.81 -11.70
CA LEU A 35 -11.19 -4.53 -12.74
C LEU A 35 -12.70 -4.54 -12.46
N ARG A 36 -13.11 -4.35 -11.21
CA ARG A 36 -14.53 -4.22 -10.84
C ARG A 36 -15.19 -2.94 -11.36
N LEU A 37 -14.42 -1.96 -11.83
CA LEU A 37 -14.94 -0.66 -12.26
C LEU A 37 -15.58 -0.68 -13.64
N ALA A 38 -15.27 -1.67 -14.49
CA ALA A 38 -15.85 -1.82 -15.81
C ALA A 38 -15.68 -3.25 -16.33
N LYS A 39 -16.46 -3.61 -17.36
CA LYS A 39 -16.36 -4.94 -17.99
C LYS A 39 -15.08 -5.10 -18.80
N SER A 40 -14.60 -4.03 -19.46
CA SER A 40 -13.35 -4.04 -20.20
C SER A 40 -12.19 -3.69 -19.28
N GLU A 41 -11.13 -4.48 -19.31
CA GLU A 41 -9.90 -4.21 -18.53
C GLU A 41 -9.29 -2.86 -18.88
N THR A 42 -9.23 -2.52 -20.16
CA THR A 42 -8.68 -1.23 -20.61
C THR A 42 -9.49 -0.05 -20.08
N ILE A 43 -10.82 -0.16 -20.12
CA ILE A 43 -11.72 0.88 -19.59
C ILE A 43 -11.63 0.96 -18.07
N ALA A 44 -11.61 -0.18 -17.38
CA ALA A 44 -11.46 -0.21 -15.93
C ALA A 44 -10.16 0.47 -15.47
N LYS A 45 -9.06 0.21 -16.16
CA LYS A 45 -7.76 0.83 -15.88
C LYS A 45 -7.80 2.34 -16.08
N LYS A 46 -8.42 2.81 -17.15
CA LYS A 46 -8.58 4.26 -17.41
C LYS A 46 -9.43 4.94 -16.35
N ILE A 47 -10.52 4.32 -15.93
CA ILE A 47 -11.39 4.83 -14.87
C ILE A 47 -10.59 4.91 -13.56
N PHE A 48 -9.82 3.87 -13.23
CA PHE A 48 -9.01 3.85 -12.03
C PHE A 48 -7.94 4.94 -12.02
N GLN A 49 -7.21 5.12 -13.13
CA GLN A 49 -6.22 6.18 -13.26
C GLN A 49 -6.84 7.56 -13.09
N LYS A 50 -8.02 7.78 -13.66
CA LYS A 50 -8.77 9.03 -13.49
C LYS A 50 -9.16 9.26 -12.03
N LYS A 51 -9.66 8.23 -11.35
CA LYS A 51 -9.98 8.31 -9.91
C LYS A 51 -8.75 8.67 -9.07
N LEU A 52 -7.60 8.06 -9.36
CA LEU A 52 -6.36 8.36 -8.66
C LEU A 52 -5.90 9.81 -8.88
N ASP A 53 -5.99 10.29 -10.11
CA ASP A 53 -5.61 11.68 -10.45
C ASP A 53 -6.55 12.70 -9.78
N GLU A 54 -7.85 12.42 -9.75
CA GLU A 54 -8.84 13.29 -9.12
C GLU A 54 -8.78 13.27 -7.59
N ALA A 55 -8.30 12.21 -6.98
CA ALA A 55 -8.19 12.06 -5.53
C ALA A 55 -7.24 13.06 -4.87
N THR A 56 -6.45 13.78 -5.66
CA THR A 56 -5.53 14.81 -5.13
C THR A 56 -6.25 15.90 -4.32
N TYR A 57 -7.52 16.18 -4.63
CA TYR A 57 -8.27 17.31 -4.07
C TYR A 57 -9.54 16.92 -3.31
N GLY A 58 -9.80 15.64 -3.07
CA GLY A 58 -11.07 15.24 -2.47
C GLY A 58 -10.98 13.95 -1.69
N LEU A 59 -11.52 12.88 -2.27
CA LEU A 59 -11.56 11.57 -1.64
C LEU A 59 -10.17 10.97 -1.48
N HIS A 60 -9.94 10.33 -0.35
CA HIS A 60 -8.71 9.55 -0.14
C HIS A 60 -8.87 8.16 -0.77
N ILE A 61 -7.84 7.71 -1.47
CA ILE A 61 -7.77 6.37 -2.05
C ILE A 61 -6.50 5.70 -1.56
N ILE A 62 -6.64 4.48 -1.05
CA ILE A 62 -5.53 3.63 -0.65
C ILE A 62 -5.34 2.57 -1.73
N TYR A 63 -4.12 2.46 -2.26
CA TYR A 63 -3.77 1.43 -3.23
C TYR A 63 -2.67 0.54 -2.67
N VAL A 64 -3.01 -0.74 -2.43
CA VAL A 64 -2.09 -1.75 -1.91
C VAL A 64 -1.42 -2.47 -3.08
N ILE A 65 -0.10 -2.41 -3.15
CA ILE A 65 0.70 -2.92 -4.27
C ILE A 65 1.66 -4.00 -3.79
N SER A 66 1.51 -5.20 -4.32
CA SER A 66 2.41 -6.34 -4.08
C SER A 66 3.19 -6.76 -5.31
N GLU A 67 2.95 -6.13 -6.47
CA GLU A 67 3.57 -6.42 -7.76
C GLU A 67 4.11 -5.12 -8.36
N LYS A 68 5.35 -5.15 -8.83
CA LYS A 68 6.02 -3.93 -9.37
C LYS A 68 5.29 -3.29 -10.55
N GLU A 69 4.59 -4.09 -11.36
CA GLU A 69 3.88 -3.61 -12.54
C GLU A 69 2.81 -2.56 -12.22
N TYR A 70 2.25 -2.58 -11.01
CA TYR A 70 1.22 -1.62 -10.61
C TYR A 70 1.76 -0.30 -10.06
N LEU A 71 3.06 -0.21 -9.79
CA LEU A 71 3.69 1.03 -9.32
C LEU A 71 3.49 2.19 -10.30
N GLN A 72 3.49 1.89 -11.59
CA GLN A 72 3.30 2.90 -12.65
C GLN A 72 1.92 3.56 -12.63
N LEU A 73 0.95 2.96 -11.96
CA LEU A 73 -0.40 3.53 -11.83
C LEU A 73 -0.47 4.62 -10.77
N LEU A 74 0.48 4.66 -9.85
CA LEU A 74 0.50 5.69 -8.80
C LEU A 74 0.81 7.07 -9.38
N PRO A 75 0.01 8.10 -9.06
CA PRO A 75 0.35 9.47 -9.38
C PRO A 75 1.67 9.89 -8.73
N LYS A 76 2.35 10.88 -9.31
CA LYS A 76 3.60 11.42 -8.74
C LYS A 76 3.41 12.01 -7.35
N GLN A 77 2.24 12.57 -7.07
CA GLN A 77 1.90 13.18 -5.79
C GLN A 77 1.47 12.18 -4.72
N ALA A 78 1.32 10.89 -5.07
CA ALA A 78 0.92 9.87 -4.12
C ALA A 78 1.91 9.77 -2.96
N ILE A 79 1.36 9.57 -1.76
CA ILE A 79 2.18 9.24 -0.59
C ILE A 79 2.55 7.76 -0.71
N ARG A 80 3.84 7.46 -0.68
CA ARG A 80 4.36 6.10 -0.85
C ARG A 80 4.82 5.57 0.49
N VAL A 81 4.22 4.47 0.92
CA VAL A 81 4.54 3.78 2.17
C VAL A 81 5.13 2.42 1.81
N LEU A 82 6.41 2.23 2.10
CA LEU A 82 7.07 0.94 1.89
C LEU A 82 6.93 0.09 3.16
N VAL A 83 6.35 -1.09 3.02
CA VAL A 83 6.21 -2.05 4.13
C VAL A 83 7.11 -3.24 3.87
N THR A 84 8.02 -3.50 4.79
CA THR A 84 8.97 -4.62 4.71
C THR A 84 8.83 -5.55 5.91
N ALA A 85 9.28 -6.78 5.74
CA ALA A 85 9.40 -7.77 6.81
C ALA A 85 10.61 -8.67 6.55
N GLU A 86 11.10 -9.31 7.59
CA GLU A 86 12.13 -10.31 7.46
C GLU A 86 11.65 -11.49 6.61
N LEU A 87 12.54 -12.10 5.83
CA LEU A 87 12.19 -13.21 4.95
C LEU A 87 11.56 -14.39 5.71
N ASP A 88 12.09 -14.72 6.87
CA ASP A 88 11.55 -15.81 7.70
C ASP A 88 10.11 -15.50 8.16
N THR A 89 9.82 -14.26 8.49
CA THR A 89 8.47 -13.80 8.84
C THR A 89 7.52 -13.93 7.65
N ILE A 90 7.97 -13.55 6.47
CA ILE A 90 7.18 -13.67 5.22
C ILE A 90 6.87 -15.13 4.93
N LYS A 91 7.87 -16.01 5.01
CA LYS A 91 7.69 -17.45 4.80
C LYS A 91 6.72 -18.07 5.80
N GLU A 92 6.85 -17.71 7.08
CA GLU A 92 5.97 -18.21 8.13
C GLU A 92 4.51 -17.81 7.90
N ARG A 93 4.27 -16.55 7.58
CA ARG A 93 2.93 -16.04 7.29
C ARG A 93 2.34 -16.64 6.01
N PHE A 94 3.17 -16.83 4.99
CA PHE A 94 2.75 -17.47 3.74
C PHE A 94 2.38 -18.93 3.97
N ALA A 95 3.17 -19.67 4.76
CA ALA A 95 2.89 -21.05 5.15
C ALA A 95 1.53 -21.15 5.89
N LYS A 96 1.23 -20.23 6.79
CA LYS A 96 -0.07 -20.19 7.49
C LYS A 96 -1.25 -20.02 6.51
N ARG A 97 -1.11 -19.19 5.49
CA ARG A 97 -2.13 -19.04 4.44
C ARG A 97 -2.32 -20.31 3.62
N MET A 98 -1.27 -21.13 3.51
CA MET A 98 -1.28 -22.41 2.80
C MET A 98 -1.51 -23.61 3.73
N HIS A 99 -2.16 -23.38 4.88
CA HIS A 99 -2.50 -24.43 5.87
C HIS A 99 -1.27 -25.10 6.51
N GLY A 100 -0.21 -24.33 6.73
CA GLY A 100 0.97 -24.77 7.47
C GLY A 100 2.06 -25.46 6.66
N ASN A 101 1.89 -25.57 5.34
CA ASN A 101 2.89 -26.19 4.45
C ASN A 101 3.37 -25.19 3.39
N LEU A 102 4.68 -24.95 3.33
CA LEU A 102 5.30 -24.11 2.31
C LEU A 102 6.02 -24.99 1.29
N PRO A 103 5.46 -25.20 0.08
CA PRO A 103 6.13 -25.96 -0.97
C PRO A 103 7.48 -25.34 -1.36
N ALA A 104 8.47 -26.17 -1.68
CA ALA A 104 9.80 -25.69 -2.05
C ALA A 104 9.82 -24.69 -3.21
N PRO A 105 9.01 -24.84 -4.29
CA PRO A 105 8.95 -23.84 -5.35
C PRO A 105 8.45 -22.48 -4.87
N VAL A 106 7.51 -22.45 -3.93
CA VAL A 106 6.98 -21.21 -3.33
C VAL A 106 8.02 -20.56 -2.44
N ALA A 107 8.71 -21.33 -1.61
CA ALA A 107 9.81 -20.82 -0.79
C ALA A 107 10.91 -20.18 -1.65
N SER A 108 11.30 -20.82 -2.74
CA SER A 108 12.29 -20.29 -3.69
C SER A 108 11.82 -19.00 -4.35
N MET A 109 10.54 -18.90 -4.70
CA MET A 109 9.95 -17.68 -5.25
C MET A 109 10.04 -16.53 -4.25
N LEU A 110 9.70 -16.75 -2.99
CA LEU A 110 9.76 -15.74 -1.93
C LEU A 110 11.20 -15.27 -1.71
N GLU A 111 12.17 -16.17 -1.71
CA GLU A 111 13.59 -15.85 -1.60
C GLU A 111 14.08 -14.97 -2.75
N ARG A 112 13.70 -15.29 -3.98
CA ARG A 112 14.09 -14.53 -5.18
C ARG A 112 13.48 -13.12 -5.20
N LYS A 113 12.25 -12.98 -4.72
CA LYS A 113 11.53 -11.69 -4.69
C LYS A 113 11.87 -10.85 -3.49
N HIS A 114 12.49 -11.42 -2.46
CA HIS A 114 12.78 -10.69 -1.23
C HIS A 114 13.66 -9.47 -1.50
N GLY A 115 13.23 -8.33 -0.98
CA GLY A 115 13.92 -7.05 -1.17
C GLY A 115 13.66 -6.37 -2.52
N CYS A 116 12.77 -6.90 -3.37
CA CYS A 116 12.54 -6.34 -4.70
C CYS A 116 12.00 -4.90 -4.70
N PHE A 117 11.38 -4.46 -3.61
CA PHE A 117 10.87 -3.09 -3.46
C PHE A 117 11.79 -2.17 -2.66
N ASP A 118 12.91 -2.68 -2.11
CA ASP A 118 13.76 -1.92 -1.19
C ASP A 118 14.35 -0.65 -1.81
N SER A 119 14.57 -0.64 -3.13
CA SER A 119 15.10 0.51 -3.86
C SER A 119 14.01 1.48 -4.36
N GLU A 120 12.74 1.18 -4.13
CA GLU A 120 11.65 2.06 -4.57
C GLU A 120 11.59 3.34 -3.73
N ILE A 121 11.28 4.44 -4.38
CA ILE A 121 11.09 5.73 -3.72
C ILE A 121 9.90 5.64 -2.77
N HIS A 122 10.07 6.08 -1.55
CA HIS A 122 9.02 6.10 -0.54
C HIS A 122 9.15 7.29 0.41
N ASP A 123 8.04 7.69 0.98
CA ASP A 123 7.96 8.78 1.98
C ASP A 123 8.08 8.21 3.39
N ILE A 124 7.59 7.01 3.62
CA ILE A 124 7.57 6.34 4.92
C ILE A 124 8.01 4.89 4.73
N HIS A 125 8.86 4.39 5.63
CA HIS A 125 9.23 2.99 5.71
C HIS A 125 8.65 2.36 6.98
N VAL A 126 7.87 1.30 6.81
CA VAL A 126 7.25 0.52 7.88
C VAL A 126 7.92 -0.84 7.94
N LYS A 127 8.53 -1.14 9.08
CA LYS A 127 9.12 -2.47 9.35
C LYS A 127 8.13 -3.30 10.17
N SER A 128 7.63 -4.37 9.58
CA SER A 128 6.66 -5.25 10.23
C SER A 128 7.21 -5.81 11.56
N GLY A 129 6.41 -5.70 12.61
CA GLY A 129 6.79 -6.13 13.96
C GLY A 129 7.67 -5.15 14.73
N GLN A 130 8.14 -4.06 14.12
CA GLN A 130 8.97 -3.04 14.76
C GLN A 130 8.31 -1.67 14.80
N SER A 131 7.58 -1.30 13.73
CA SER A 131 6.91 -0.01 13.63
C SER A 131 5.57 -0.02 14.35
N ASP A 132 5.27 1.08 15.05
CA ASP A 132 3.94 1.32 15.64
C ASP A 132 3.00 1.84 14.54
N LEU A 133 1.96 1.08 14.20
CA LEU A 133 1.03 1.43 13.12
C LEU A 133 0.24 2.70 13.42
N ASP A 134 -0.06 3.00 14.67
CA ASP A 134 -0.77 4.23 15.04
C ASP A 134 0.11 5.46 14.78
N GLU A 135 1.41 5.38 15.08
CA GLU A 135 2.37 6.44 14.75
C GLU A 135 2.53 6.61 13.24
N VAL A 136 2.54 5.50 12.50
CA VAL A 136 2.58 5.52 11.03
C VAL A 136 1.36 6.25 10.47
N CYS A 137 0.17 5.96 10.98
CA CYS A 137 -1.06 6.63 10.57
C CYS A 137 -1.00 8.13 10.84
N ILE A 138 -0.49 8.55 11.99
CA ILE A 138 -0.30 9.97 12.33
C ILE A 138 0.68 10.62 11.35
N SER A 139 1.78 9.96 11.03
CA SER A 139 2.77 10.47 10.06
C SER A 139 2.15 10.66 8.68
N ILE A 140 1.31 9.73 8.24
CA ILE A 140 0.59 9.83 6.96
C ILE A 140 -0.37 11.02 6.97
N GLN A 141 -1.14 11.20 8.05
CA GLN A 141 -2.04 12.35 8.18
C GLN A 141 -1.28 13.68 8.13
N ASN A 142 -0.11 13.75 8.76
CA ASN A 142 0.74 14.94 8.73
C ASN A 142 1.25 15.24 7.31
N ILE A 143 1.61 14.21 6.54
CA ILE A 143 2.03 14.38 5.15
C ILE A 143 0.85 14.86 4.30
N ILE A 144 -0.34 14.30 4.48
CA ILE A 144 -1.56 14.73 3.78
C ILE A 144 -1.79 16.22 4.04
N SER A 145 -1.75 16.65 5.29
CA SER A 145 -1.95 18.04 5.69
C SER A 145 -0.94 18.97 5.03
N ARG A 146 0.33 18.58 4.97
CA ARG A 146 1.38 19.38 4.31
C ARG A 146 1.16 19.48 2.80
N LYS A 147 0.81 18.37 2.13
CA LYS A 147 0.62 18.33 0.68
C LYS A 147 -0.65 19.07 0.23
N THR A 148 -1.68 19.08 1.05
CA THR A 148 -2.95 19.76 0.73
C THR A 148 -2.95 21.22 1.14
N GLY A 149 -1.88 21.73 1.75
CA GLY A 149 -1.81 23.10 2.24
C GLY A 149 -2.70 23.38 3.45
N GLN A 150 -3.29 22.34 4.06
CA GLN A 150 -3.99 22.47 5.32
C GLN A 150 -2.97 22.53 6.45
N MET A 151 -2.73 23.71 6.96
CA MET A 151 -2.02 23.86 8.22
C MET A 151 -2.80 23.12 9.30
N PRO A 152 -2.15 22.30 10.16
CA PRO A 152 -2.82 21.84 11.35
C PRO A 152 -3.31 23.07 12.10
N CYS A 153 -4.61 23.14 12.39
CA CYS A 153 -5.11 24.13 13.31
C CYS A 153 -4.36 23.91 14.62
N ILE A 154 -3.44 24.79 14.92
CA ILE A 154 -2.94 24.90 16.27
C ILE A 154 -4.09 25.54 17.04
N GLU A 155 -4.88 24.71 17.70
CA GLU A 155 -5.78 25.24 18.72
C GLU A 155 -4.88 25.73 19.85
N ASP A 156 -4.85 27.00 19.98
CA ASP A 156 -4.23 27.67 21.15
C ASP A 156 -4.95 27.26 22.44
#